data_594ed2e24914982bfc1a2b7c0794942e
#
_entry.id   594ed2e24914982bfc1a2b7c0794942e
#
_cell.length_a   1.000
_cell.length_b   1.000
_cell.length_c   1.000
_cell.angle_alpha   90.00
_cell.angle_beta   90.00
_cell.angle_gamma   90.00
#
_symmetry.space_group_name_H-M   'P 1'
#
loop_
_entity.id
_entity.type
_entity.pdbx_description
1 polymer ?
#
loop_
_entity_poly.entity_id
_entity_poly.type
_entity_poly.pdbx_seq_one_letter_code
_entity_poly.pdbx_strand_id
1 'polypeptide(L)'
;MCGIVGITSEANVATEIYESLLMLQHRGQDAAGMVVCDDFDRLNSRKSMGYVRDVFQQRHMNKLVGNYGIGHVRYPTAGGAGKEFAQPMYVNSPYGISLAHNGNLTNSHSLSKELFHAEMRHLNTDSDSEVLLNIFAHELGKQKAIIPSPENLFKAVSK
;
A
#
# COMPACT_ATOMS: atom_id res chain seq x y z
N MET A 1 15.01 5.19 6.34
CA MET A 1 14.11 5.59 5.21
C MET A 1 13.58 4.34 4.55
N CYS A 2 12.28 4.28 4.26
CA CYS A 2 11.66 3.13 3.61
C CYS A 2 12.15 2.89 2.17
N GLY A 3 11.89 1.71 1.62
CA GLY A 3 12.09 1.38 0.22
C GLY A 3 10.77 0.97 -0.44
N ILE A 4 10.56 1.42 -1.67
CA ILE A 4 9.36 1.09 -2.47
C ILE A 4 9.82 0.55 -3.83
N VAL A 5 9.10 -0.43 -4.33
CA VAL A 5 9.24 -0.94 -5.69
C VAL A 5 7.86 -1.12 -6.31
N GLY A 6 7.73 -0.81 -7.59
CA GLY A 6 6.54 -1.11 -8.38
C GLY A 6 6.98 -1.76 -9.69
N ILE A 7 6.33 -2.85 -10.08
CA ILE A 7 6.63 -3.60 -11.31
C ILE A 7 5.34 -3.93 -12.03
N THR A 8 5.37 -3.85 -13.35
CA THR A 8 4.36 -4.36 -14.26
C THR A 8 5.04 -5.18 -15.36
N SER A 9 4.46 -6.32 -15.73
CA SER A 9 5.02 -7.26 -16.72
C SER A 9 3.89 -8.06 -17.37
N GLU A 10 4.19 -8.84 -18.38
CA GLU A 10 3.30 -9.87 -18.92
C GLU A 10 3.34 -11.19 -18.11
N ALA A 11 4.32 -11.33 -17.20
CA ALA A 11 4.51 -12.50 -16.34
C ALA A 11 4.27 -12.15 -14.87
N ASN A 12 4.27 -13.17 -13.99
CA ASN A 12 4.14 -12.97 -12.56
C ASN A 12 5.34 -12.20 -11.99
N VAL A 13 5.07 -11.02 -11.40
CA VAL A 13 6.08 -10.08 -10.90
C VAL A 13 6.51 -10.31 -9.44
N ALA A 14 5.91 -11.28 -8.74
CA ALA A 14 6.15 -11.44 -7.31
C ALA A 14 7.62 -11.74 -6.99
N THR A 15 8.31 -12.52 -7.83
CA THR A 15 9.74 -12.85 -7.65
C THR A 15 10.62 -11.62 -7.83
N GLU A 16 10.39 -10.84 -8.89
CA GLU A 16 11.16 -9.62 -9.14
C GLU A 16 10.93 -8.57 -8.04
N ILE A 17 9.70 -8.43 -7.54
CA ILE A 17 9.43 -7.55 -6.39
C ILE A 17 10.17 -8.06 -5.16
N TYR A 18 10.15 -9.37 -4.87
CA TYR A 18 10.88 -9.95 -3.75
C TYR A 18 12.38 -9.68 -3.82
N GLU A 19 13.01 -9.92 -4.98
CA GLU A 19 14.43 -9.66 -5.20
C GLU A 19 14.76 -8.17 -5.05
N SER A 20 13.93 -7.30 -5.61
CA SER A 20 14.06 -5.85 -5.45
C SER A 20 13.96 -5.40 -4.00
N LEU A 21 13.03 -5.99 -3.22
CA LEU A 21 12.91 -5.70 -1.79
C LEU A 21 14.12 -6.20 -0.99
N LEU A 22 14.73 -7.34 -1.37
CA LEU A 22 16.01 -7.79 -0.78
C LEU A 22 17.12 -6.76 -1.00
N MET A 23 17.21 -6.21 -2.21
CA MET A 23 18.17 -5.14 -2.50
C MET A 23 17.90 -3.85 -1.73
N LEU A 24 16.62 -3.55 -1.47
CA LEU A 24 16.19 -2.40 -0.69
C LEU A 24 16.18 -2.64 0.83
N GLN A 25 16.53 -3.84 1.31
CA GLN A 25 16.45 -4.20 2.73
C GLN A 25 17.25 -3.25 3.65
N HIS A 26 18.36 -2.70 3.17
CA HIS A 26 19.16 -1.72 3.91
C HIS A 26 18.40 -0.42 4.22
N ARG A 27 17.31 -0.14 3.50
CA ARG A 27 16.46 1.05 3.71
C ARG A 27 15.38 0.82 4.77
N GLY A 28 14.98 -0.44 5.03
CA GLY A 28 13.95 -0.75 6.00
C GLY A 28 14.03 -2.19 6.49
N GLN A 29 14.07 -2.37 7.81
CA GLN A 29 14.30 -3.66 8.48
C GLN A 29 13.22 -4.03 9.49
N ASP A 30 12.20 -3.18 9.62
CA ASP A 30 11.12 -3.32 10.60
C ASP A 30 9.98 -4.21 10.09
N ALA A 31 9.55 -3.97 8.87
CA ALA A 31 8.49 -4.74 8.22
C ALA A 31 8.70 -4.79 6.71
N ALA A 32 8.15 -5.80 6.08
CA ALA A 32 8.09 -5.92 4.63
C ALA A 32 6.68 -6.31 4.18
N GLY A 33 6.32 -5.89 2.97
CA GLY A 33 5.03 -6.23 2.37
C GLY A 33 5.06 -6.12 0.86
N MET A 34 4.13 -6.85 0.25
CA MET A 34 3.91 -6.89 -1.19
C MET A 34 2.43 -7.08 -1.47
N VAL A 35 1.96 -6.42 -2.50
CA VAL A 35 0.66 -6.67 -3.14
C VAL A 35 0.89 -6.87 -4.62
N VAL A 36 0.31 -7.91 -5.18
CA VAL A 36 0.27 -8.15 -6.63
C VAL A 36 -1.18 -8.29 -7.07
N CYS A 37 -1.47 -7.91 -8.29
CA CYS A 37 -2.80 -8.03 -8.89
C CYS A 37 -2.76 -9.04 -10.03
N ASP A 38 -3.71 -9.97 -10.04
CA ASP A 38 -3.85 -10.99 -11.07
C ASP A 38 -4.74 -10.52 -12.24
N ASP A 39 -4.83 -11.35 -13.29
CA ASP A 39 -5.63 -11.07 -14.49
C ASP A 39 -7.16 -11.00 -14.23
N PHE A 40 -7.61 -11.30 -13.03
CA PHE A 40 -9.00 -11.20 -12.58
C PHE A 40 -9.23 -10.00 -11.65
N ASP A 41 -8.31 -9.03 -11.64
CA ASP A 41 -8.31 -7.85 -10.76
C ASP A 41 -8.30 -8.18 -9.26
N ARG A 42 -7.79 -9.37 -8.87
CA ARG A 42 -7.68 -9.75 -7.46
C ARG A 42 -6.33 -9.32 -6.90
N LEU A 43 -6.39 -8.62 -5.78
CA LEU A 43 -5.23 -8.20 -5.03
C LEU A 43 -4.78 -9.31 -4.06
N ASN A 44 -3.66 -9.95 -4.38
CA ASN A 44 -3.01 -10.94 -3.54
C ASN A 44 -1.93 -10.24 -2.71
N SER A 45 -2.01 -10.33 -1.39
CA SER A 45 -1.13 -9.57 -0.51
C SER A 45 -0.48 -10.42 0.58
N ARG A 46 0.75 -10.03 0.93
CA ARG A 46 1.46 -10.51 2.12
C ARG A 46 2.23 -9.36 2.73
N LYS A 47 2.06 -9.14 4.04
CA LYS A 47 2.87 -8.20 4.82
C LYS A 47 3.02 -8.67 6.25
N SER A 48 4.14 -8.39 6.87
CA SER A 48 4.41 -8.71 8.27
C SER A 48 5.61 -7.91 8.78
N MET A 49 5.80 -7.94 10.10
CA MET A 49 7.04 -7.54 10.74
C MET A 49 8.18 -8.47 10.34
N GLY A 50 9.40 -7.94 10.28
CA GLY A 50 10.63 -8.68 10.02
C GLY A 50 11.26 -8.38 8.67
N TYR A 51 12.37 -9.07 8.40
CA TYR A 51 13.11 -8.95 7.14
C TYR A 51 12.35 -9.59 5.98
N VAL A 52 12.66 -9.16 4.76
CA VAL A 52 12.05 -9.67 3.52
C VAL A 52 12.07 -11.20 3.48
N ARG A 53 13.19 -11.84 3.82
CA ARG A 53 13.34 -13.31 3.83
C ARG A 53 12.41 -14.01 4.82
N ASP A 54 12.12 -13.36 5.96
CA ASP A 54 11.28 -13.94 7.02
C ASP A 54 9.79 -13.80 6.65
N VAL A 55 9.43 -12.68 6.04
CA VAL A 55 8.05 -12.37 5.63
C VAL A 55 7.61 -13.19 4.43
N PHE A 56 8.49 -13.37 3.43
CA PHE A 56 8.18 -14.04 2.17
C PHE A 56 8.82 -15.43 2.07
N GLN A 57 8.22 -16.40 2.74
CA GLN A 57 8.58 -17.80 2.61
C GLN A 57 7.94 -18.41 1.36
N GLN A 58 8.46 -19.53 0.84
CA GLN A 58 7.99 -20.19 -0.37
C GLN A 58 6.45 -20.37 -0.39
N ARG A 59 5.86 -20.81 0.72
CA ARG A 59 4.39 -20.97 0.84
C ARG A 59 3.60 -19.66 0.63
N HIS A 60 4.21 -18.50 0.89
CA HIS A 60 3.60 -17.20 0.68
C HIS A 60 3.77 -16.77 -0.78
N MET A 61 4.97 -16.97 -1.34
CA MET A 61 5.27 -16.66 -2.73
C MET A 61 4.37 -17.43 -3.70
N ASN A 62 4.06 -18.69 -3.41
CA ASN A 62 3.14 -19.51 -4.22
C ASN A 62 1.71 -18.92 -4.31
N LYS A 63 1.32 -18.02 -3.41
CA LYS A 63 0.01 -17.37 -3.39
C LYS A 63 0.04 -15.95 -3.96
N LEU A 64 1.22 -15.41 -4.16
CA LEU A 64 1.42 -14.07 -4.72
C LEU A 64 1.55 -14.19 -6.24
N VAL A 65 0.40 -14.29 -6.89
CA VAL A 65 0.31 -14.40 -8.36
C VAL A 65 -0.30 -13.12 -8.89
N GLY A 66 0.37 -12.49 -9.84
CA GLY A 66 -0.07 -11.26 -10.50
C GLY A 66 1.00 -10.70 -11.42
N ASN A 67 0.56 -9.93 -12.41
CA ASN A 67 1.41 -9.36 -13.45
C ASN A 67 1.75 -7.87 -13.23
N TYR A 68 1.21 -7.26 -12.19
CA TYR A 68 1.65 -5.97 -11.65
C TYR A 68 1.51 -5.93 -10.14
N GLY A 69 2.34 -5.14 -9.49
CA GLY A 69 2.32 -5.06 -8.03
C GLY A 69 3.27 -4.04 -7.46
N ILE A 70 3.16 -3.85 -6.16
CA ILE A 70 4.00 -2.97 -5.36
C ILE A 70 4.55 -3.69 -4.15
N GLY A 71 5.78 -3.35 -3.78
CA GLY A 71 6.45 -3.83 -2.58
C GLY A 71 7.00 -2.69 -1.73
N HIS A 72 7.12 -2.95 -0.44
CA HIS A 72 7.59 -1.98 0.54
C HIS A 72 8.44 -2.64 1.62
N VAL A 73 9.55 -2.00 2.00
CA VAL A 73 10.30 -2.27 3.22
C VAL A 73 10.22 -1.05 4.14
N ARG A 74 9.78 -1.28 5.38
CA ARG A 74 9.53 -0.23 6.35
C ARG A 74 10.75 0.02 7.22
N TYR A 75 11.11 1.29 7.37
CA TYR A 75 11.96 1.77 8.45
C TYR A 75 11.05 2.32 9.57
N PRO A 76 11.27 1.99 10.86
CA PRO A 76 10.43 2.50 11.92
C PRO A 76 10.54 4.03 11.98
N THR A 77 9.39 4.69 11.86
CA THR A 77 9.23 6.13 12.05
C THR A 77 8.46 6.37 13.36
N ALA A 78 8.22 7.63 13.72
CA ALA A 78 7.55 8.03 14.95
C ALA A 78 6.09 7.52 15.11
N GLY A 79 5.50 6.89 14.10
CA GLY A 79 4.23 6.16 14.22
C GLY A 79 4.45 4.75 14.76
N GLY A 80 3.51 4.19 15.50
CA GLY A 80 3.55 2.94 16.23
C GLY A 80 4.32 1.76 15.62
N ALA A 81 4.62 0.76 16.45
CA ALA A 81 5.25 -0.48 16.03
C ALA A 81 4.21 -1.61 16.02
N GLY A 82 4.03 -2.28 14.89
CA GLY A 82 3.10 -3.39 14.75
C GLY A 82 2.88 -3.74 13.29
N LYS A 83 2.32 -4.92 13.05
CA LYS A 83 2.08 -5.42 11.69
C LYS A 83 1.01 -4.61 10.94
N GLU A 84 0.14 -3.91 11.66
CA GLU A 84 -0.86 -3.00 11.13
C GLU A 84 -0.26 -1.82 10.38
N PHE A 85 0.96 -1.41 10.77
CA PHE A 85 1.73 -0.36 10.10
C PHE A 85 2.55 -0.85 8.90
N ALA A 86 2.59 -2.17 8.67
CA ALA A 86 3.27 -2.72 7.50
C ALA A 86 2.53 -2.32 6.21
N GLN A 87 3.30 -1.89 5.23
CA GLN A 87 2.78 -1.50 3.92
C GLN A 87 3.07 -2.59 2.86
N PRO A 88 2.32 -2.61 1.74
CA PRO A 88 1.29 -1.65 1.31
C PRO A 88 0.04 -1.67 2.18
N MET A 89 -0.60 -0.49 2.32
CA MET A 89 -1.94 -0.35 2.90
C MET A 89 -3.01 -0.70 1.87
N TYR A 90 -4.23 -1.05 2.32
CA TYR A 90 -5.32 -1.45 1.44
C TYR A 90 -6.67 -0.91 1.91
N VAL A 91 -7.49 -0.46 0.96
CA VAL A 91 -8.92 -0.19 1.15
C VAL A 91 -9.73 -0.85 0.03
N ASN A 92 -10.96 -1.27 0.32
CA ASN A 92 -11.84 -1.97 -0.61
C ASN A 92 -12.92 -1.09 -1.24
N SER A 93 -13.02 0.18 -0.84
CA SER A 93 -14.07 1.08 -1.31
C SER A 93 -13.50 2.48 -1.61
N PRO A 94 -13.91 3.10 -2.72
CA PRO A 94 -14.90 2.65 -3.74
C PRO A 94 -14.34 1.58 -4.69
N TYR A 95 -13.03 1.38 -4.71
CA TYR A 95 -12.31 0.38 -5.48
C TYR A 95 -11.32 -0.35 -4.58
N GLY A 96 -10.84 -1.50 -4.99
CA GLY A 96 -9.66 -2.12 -4.37
C GLY A 96 -8.42 -1.27 -4.65
N ILE A 97 -7.96 -0.52 -3.64
CA ILE A 97 -6.79 0.36 -3.78
C ILE A 97 -5.72 -0.08 -2.81
N SER A 98 -4.50 -0.25 -3.31
CA SER A 98 -3.32 -0.48 -2.49
C SER A 98 -2.30 0.63 -2.68
N LEU A 99 -1.69 1.07 -1.57
CA LEU A 99 -0.77 2.19 -1.54
C LEU A 99 0.45 1.89 -0.68
N ALA A 100 1.62 2.23 -1.20
CA ALA A 100 2.87 2.31 -0.46
C ALA A 100 3.37 3.76 -0.45
N HIS A 101 3.78 4.24 0.72
CA HIS A 101 4.17 5.63 0.93
C HIS A 101 5.51 5.71 1.67
N ASN A 102 6.40 6.54 1.19
CA ASN A 102 7.65 6.88 1.83
C ASN A 102 7.75 8.40 2.01
N GLY A 103 7.11 8.88 3.04
CA GLY A 103 7.01 10.30 3.35
C GLY A 103 6.47 10.52 4.76
N ASN A 104 6.05 11.74 5.03
CA ASN A 104 5.40 12.12 6.28
C ASN A 104 4.42 13.26 6.02
N LEU A 105 3.13 13.06 6.34
CA LEU A 105 2.09 14.08 6.26
C LEU A 105 2.06 14.89 7.55
N THR A 106 2.34 16.17 7.46
CA THR A 106 2.34 17.09 8.61
C THR A 106 0.95 17.37 9.18
N ASN A 107 -0.09 17.18 8.37
CA ASN A 107 -1.49 17.46 8.67
C ASN A 107 -2.34 16.18 8.85
N SER A 108 -1.73 15.00 8.99
CA SER A 108 -2.42 13.71 9.09
C SER A 108 -3.52 13.69 10.16
N HIS A 109 -3.26 14.29 11.33
CA HIS A 109 -4.22 14.33 12.43
C HIS A 109 -5.50 15.14 12.10
N SER A 110 -5.39 16.28 11.41
CA SER A 110 -6.58 17.06 11.00
C SER A 110 -7.36 16.33 9.91
N LEU A 111 -6.67 15.72 8.95
CA LEU A 111 -7.29 14.92 7.89
C LEU A 111 -7.98 13.67 8.43
N SER A 112 -7.40 12.99 9.41
CA SER A 112 -8.03 11.85 10.10
C SER A 112 -9.36 12.24 10.76
N LYS A 113 -9.41 13.38 11.44
CA LYS A 113 -10.66 13.89 12.03
C LYS A 113 -11.71 14.22 10.96
N GLU A 114 -11.30 14.83 9.87
CA GLU A 114 -12.19 15.13 8.74
C GLU A 114 -12.78 13.86 8.14
N LEU A 115 -11.96 12.85 7.87
CA LEU A 115 -12.40 11.54 7.39
C LEU A 115 -13.41 10.89 8.33
N PHE A 116 -13.19 10.97 9.64
CA PHE A 116 -14.09 10.37 10.63
C PHE A 116 -15.42 11.12 10.68
N HIS A 117 -15.41 12.46 10.78
CA HIS A 117 -16.60 13.25 10.98
C HIS A 117 -17.44 13.48 9.71
N ALA A 118 -16.78 13.72 8.58
CA ALA A 118 -17.48 14.03 7.33
C ALA A 118 -17.84 12.77 6.53
N GLU A 119 -17.00 11.73 6.58
CA GLU A 119 -17.08 10.57 5.70
C GLU A 119 -17.39 9.26 6.44
N MET A 120 -17.44 9.29 7.78
CA MET A 120 -17.64 8.11 8.63
C MET A 120 -16.64 6.97 8.32
N ARG A 121 -15.42 7.32 7.88
CA ARG A 121 -14.37 6.36 7.61
C ARG A 121 -13.60 6.03 8.88
N HIS A 122 -13.53 4.75 9.19
CA HIS A 122 -12.70 4.24 10.27
C HIS A 122 -11.27 4.03 9.80
N LEU A 123 -10.31 4.46 10.60
CA LEU A 123 -8.88 4.17 10.44
C LEU A 123 -8.46 3.17 11.51
N ASN A 124 -7.66 2.18 11.13
CA ASN A 124 -7.18 1.15 12.05
C ASN A 124 -5.91 1.58 12.79
N THR A 125 -5.19 2.56 12.24
CA THR A 125 -3.93 3.06 12.78
C THR A 125 -3.91 4.59 12.77
N ASP A 126 -2.92 5.17 13.41
CA ASP A 126 -2.58 6.59 13.33
C ASP A 126 -1.54 6.89 12.22
N SER A 127 -1.29 5.92 11.33
CA SER A 127 -0.37 6.08 10.20
C SER A 127 -0.88 7.13 9.22
N ASP A 128 -0.01 8.06 8.88
CA ASP A 128 -0.24 9.04 7.81
C ASP A 128 -0.50 8.37 6.45
N SER A 129 0.10 7.22 6.21
CA SER A 129 -0.10 6.42 4.99
C SER A 129 -1.52 5.87 4.89
N GLU A 130 -2.14 5.46 6.00
CA GLU A 130 -3.54 5.04 6.03
C GLU A 130 -4.49 6.23 5.81
N VAL A 131 -4.17 7.37 6.41
CA VAL A 131 -4.89 8.63 6.17
C VAL A 131 -4.84 9.00 4.69
N LEU A 132 -3.63 9.03 4.10
CA LEU A 132 -3.41 9.34 2.69
C LEU A 132 -4.22 8.44 1.76
N LEU A 133 -4.18 7.12 2.01
CA LEU A 133 -4.92 6.14 1.22
C LEU A 133 -6.43 6.38 1.30
N ASN A 134 -6.96 6.71 2.48
CA ASN A 134 -8.39 6.95 2.66
C ASN A 134 -8.84 8.27 2.05
N ILE A 135 -8.02 9.34 2.10
CA ILE A 135 -8.28 10.60 1.37
C ILE A 135 -8.30 10.33 -0.14
N PHE A 136 -7.30 9.63 -0.68
CA PHE A 136 -7.25 9.29 -2.09
C PHE A 136 -8.48 8.48 -2.53
N ALA A 137 -8.86 7.46 -1.75
CA ALA A 137 -10.04 6.65 -2.02
C ALA A 137 -11.33 7.50 -2.00
N HIS A 138 -11.44 8.44 -1.06
CA HIS A 138 -12.56 9.36 -0.98
C HIS A 138 -12.64 10.29 -2.18
N GLU A 139 -11.53 10.96 -2.53
CA GLU A 139 -11.48 11.86 -3.68
C GLU A 139 -11.73 11.13 -5.02
N LEU A 140 -11.25 9.89 -5.13
CA LEU A 140 -11.54 9.05 -6.28
C LEU A 140 -13.03 8.67 -6.36
N GLY A 141 -13.65 8.37 -5.21
CA GLY A 141 -15.09 8.08 -5.11
C GLY A 141 -15.97 9.26 -5.53
N LYS A 142 -15.55 10.49 -5.29
CA LYS A 142 -16.27 11.72 -5.75
C LYS A 142 -16.37 11.81 -7.28
N GLN A 143 -15.47 11.16 -8.01
CA GLN A 143 -15.50 11.13 -9.47
C GLN A 143 -16.66 10.30 -10.03
N LYS A 144 -17.27 9.43 -9.22
CA LYS A 144 -18.43 8.55 -9.56
C LYS A 144 -18.22 7.72 -10.84
N ALA A 145 -16.99 7.45 -11.21
CA ALA A 145 -16.66 6.61 -12.35
C ALA A 145 -16.78 5.13 -11.98
N ILE A 146 -17.38 4.30 -12.81
CA ILE A 146 -17.40 2.85 -12.61
C ILE A 146 -15.98 2.29 -12.80
N ILE A 147 -15.29 2.75 -13.84
CA ILE A 147 -13.88 2.46 -14.11
C ILE A 147 -13.16 3.81 -14.14
N PRO A 148 -12.23 4.09 -13.21
CA PRO A 148 -11.50 5.35 -13.18
C PRO A 148 -10.61 5.50 -14.40
N SER A 149 -10.69 6.65 -15.07
CA SER A 149 -9.73 7.02 -16.10
C SER A 149 -8.45 7.60 -15.47
N PRO A 150 -7.34 7.70 -16.23
CA PRO A 150 -6.16 8.42 -15.77
C PRO A 150 -6.45 9.83 -15.27
N GLU A 151 -7.35 10.56 -15.93
CA GLU A 151 -7.76 11.90 -15.53
C GLU A 151 -8.46 11.90 -14.16
N ASN A 152 -9.27 10.88 -13.86
CA ASN A 152 -9.89 10.71 -12.54
C ASN A 152 -8.83 10.50 -11.46
N LEU A 153 -7.82 9.66 -11.74
CA LEU A 153 -6.70 9.42 -10.83
C LEU A 153 -5.91 10.72 -10.56
N PHE A 154 -5.53 11.46 -11.61
CA PHE A 154 -4.80 12.71 -11.46
C PHE A 154 -5.60 13.78 -10.69
N LYS A 155 -6.92 13.88 -10.92
CA LYS A 155 -7.79 14.79 -10.16
C LYS A 155 -7.84 14.41 -8.68
N ALA A 156 -7.90 13.11 -8.35
CA ALA A 156 -7.93 12.65 -6.97
C ALA A 156 -6.59 12.89 -6.25
N VAL A 157 -5.45 12.74 -6.95
CA VAL A 157 -4.11 12.98 -6.39
C VAL A 157 -3.81 14.47 -6.22
N SER A 158 -4.43 15.34 -7.03
CA SER A 158 -4.18 16.80 -7.00
C SER A 158 -4.91 17.54 -5.86
N LYS A 159 -5.67 16.84 -5.04
CA LYS A 159 -6.42 17.39 -3.88
C LYS A 159 -5.69 17.19 -2.58
#